data_d287b7d209c076e0b7c2e689f2a1f155
#
_entry.id   d287b7d209c076e0b7c2e689f2a1f155
#
_cell.length_a   1.000
_cell.length_b   1.000
_cell.length_c   1.000
_cell.angle_alpha   90.00
_cell.angle_beta   90.00
_cell.angle_gamma   90.00
#
_symmetry.space_group_name_H-M   'P 1'
#
loop_
_entity.id
_entity.type
_entity.pdbx_description
1 polymer ?
#
loop_
_entity_poly.entity_id
_entity_poly.type
_entity_poly.pdbx_seq_one_letter_code
_entity_poly.pdbx_strand_id
1 'polypeptide(L)'
;MFVPWLSPTGSAETPDAAAPLGAISDTPRVLFRVLASGSSGNCSVLVIENEGVRRACLIDLGLSPRHTLRLLGEMGLRPDQIDDAILTHLDHDHVKLGWCKLLPAHARLHVHRRHVPRARSMGLRPVHARFATFDDRITLHPGVEARPLVMSHDEDGVVVFRFEFAHATRTPETPDGAAAPGASMGFATDLGCVTGELIEHLYGVDVLAIESNYCPRLQAESARPEYLKQRIMGGSGHLSNQQSLDAILGAEPREHVVLLHLSRECNSPAIVREMHEGSDYALTISSQFEPTRWVQVGAHAAASRA
;
A
#
# COMPACT_ATOMS: atom_id res chain seq x y z
N MET A 1 -3.98 -1.58 -33.69
CA MET A 1 -5.23 -0.80 -33.87
C MET A 1 -5.53 -0.23 -32.49
N PHE A 2 -5.30 1.07 -32.30
CA PHE A 2 -5.54 1.76 -31.02
C PHE A 2 -7.04 1.80 -30.79
N VAL A 3 -7.51 1.22 -29.68
CA VAL A 3 -8.88 1.41 -29.21
C VAL A 3 -8.89 2.67 -28.34
N PRO A 4 -9.61 3.74 -28.73
CA PRO A 4 -9.68 4.94 -27.91
C PRO A 4 -10.49 4.64 -26.63
N TRP A 5 -10.06 5.24 -25.54
CA TRP A 5 -10.79 5.28 -24.27
C TRP A 5 -12.19 5.90 -24.51
N LEU A 6 -13.22 5.08 -24.58
CA LEU A 6 -14.60 5.52 -24.52
C LEU A 6 -14.95 5.76 -23.04
N SER A 7 -15.16 7.01 -22.69
CA SER A 7 -15.76 7.39 -21.42
C SER A 7 -17.19 6.82 -21.37
N PRO A 8 -17.57 6.05 -20.33
CA PRO A 8 -18.95 5.64 -20.16
C PRO A 8 -19.77 6.87 -19.76
N THR A 9 -20.72 7.28 -20.62
CA THR A 9 -21.76 8.24 -20.29
C THR A 9 -22.80 7.55 -19.39
N GLY A 10 -22.52 7.50 -18.12
CA GLY A 10 -23.45 7.17 -17.06
C GLY A 10 -23.19 8.15 -15.94
N SER A 11 -24.17 8.96 -15.57
CA SER A 11 -24.14 9.89 -14.45
C SER A 11 -24.10 9.11 -13.12
N ALA A 12 -22.97 8.48 -12.83
CA ALA A 12 -22.58 8.15 -11.49
C ALA A 12 -21.84 9.36 -10.96
N GLU A 13 -22.31 9.94 -9.87
CA GLU A 13 -21.63 11.00 -9.14
C GLU A 13 -20.17 10.62 -9.01
N THR A 14 -19.28 11.41 -9.62
CA THR A 14 -17.83 11.30 -9.43
C THR A 14 -17.57 11.59 -7.96
N PRO A 15 -17.19 10.61 -7.15
CA PRO A 15 -16.94 10.88 -5.75
C PRO A 15 -15.67 11.72 -5.67
N ASP A 16 -15.72 12.73 -4.85
CA ASP A 16 -14.62 13.64 -4.51
C ASP A 16 -13.35 12.85 -4.13
N ALA A 17 -12.54 12.52 -5.13
CA ALA A 17 -11.35 11.68 -4.97
C ALA A 17 -10.27 12.37 -4.13
N ALA A 18 -10.39 13.68 -3.94
CA ALA A 18 -9.41 14.55 -3.31
C ALA A 18 -9.92 15.20 -2.02
N ALA A 19 -10.98 14.67 -1.37
CA ALA A 19 -11.46 15.27 -0.14
C ALA A 19 -10.32 15.41 0.88
N PRO A 20 -10.01 16.63 1.35
CA PRO A 20 -8.99 16.83 2.37
C PRO A 20 -9.42 16.15 3.67
N LEU A 21 -8.45 15.74 4.47
CA LEU A 21 -8.71 15.30 5.83
C LEU A 21 -9.37 16.43 6.61
N GLY A 22 -10.54 16.17 7.18
CA GLY A 22 -11.23 17.09 8.06
C GLY A 22 -10.43 17.42 9.34
N ALA A 23 -11.12 17.98 10.34
CA ALA A 23 -10.53 18.17 11.67
C ALA A 23 -9.94 16.85 12.20
N ILE A 24 -8.91 16.98 13.02
CA ILE A 24 -8.29 15.80 13.69
C ILE A 24 -9.36 15.18 14.59
N SER A 25 -9.50 13.87 14.50
CA SER A 25 -10.45 13.12 15.32
C SER A 25 -9.99 13.06 16.78
N ASP A 26 -10.93 13.27 17.70
CA ASP A 26 -10.68 13.02 19.14
C ASP A 26 -10.59 11.51 19.44
N THR A 27 -11.21 10.68 18.57
CA THR A 27 -11.12 9.23 18.66
C THR A 27 -9.92 8.75 17.84
N PRO A 28 -9.08 7.84 18.38
CA PRO A 28 -7.97 7.27 17.65
C PRO A 28 -8.45 6.61 16.36
N ARG A 29 -7.82 6.95 15.24
CA ARG A 29 -8.12 6.31 13.94
C ARG A 29 -6.89 6.20 13.07
N VAL A 30 -6.93 5.25 12.17
CA VAL A 30 -5.90 5.03 11.15
C VAL A 30 -6.53 5.11 9.78
N LEU A 31 -5.91 5.88 8.91
CA LEU A 31 -6.37 6.11 7.54
C LEU A 31 -5.26 5.73 6.57
N PHE A 32 -5.60 5.00 5.55
CA PHE A 32 -4.68 4.58 4.48
C PHE A 32 -5.11 5.17 3.14
N ARG A 33 -4.15 5.59 2.32
CA ARG A 33 -4.39 6.07 0.97
C ARG A 33 -3.21 5.76 0.06
N VAL A 34 -3.49 5.28 -1.15
CA VAL A 34 -2.49 5.14 -2.21
C VAL A 34 -2.43 6.46 -2.98
N LEU A 35 -1.25 7.08 -3.06
CA LEU A 35 -1.03 8.33 -3.82
C LEU A 35 -0.81 8.04 -5.29
N ALA A 36 -0.09 6.98 -5.59
CA ALA A 36 0.09 6.39 -6.91
C ALA A 36 0.62 4.97 -6.76
N SER A 37 0.27 4.09 -7.70
CA SER A 37 0.80 2.73 -7.72
C SER A 37 0.93 2.22 -9.15
N GLY A 38 2.11 1.71 -9.50
CA GLY A 38 2.48 1.17 -10.81
C GLY A 38 3.93 1.45 -11.17
N SER A 39 4.40 0.95 -12.29
CA SER A 39 5.80 0.95 -12.74
C SER A 39 6.45 2.33 -12.96
N SER A 40 5.73 3.43 -12.81
CA SER A 40 6.27 4.79 -12.93
C SER A 40 6.54 5.44 -11.58
N GLY A 41 6.01 4.88 -10.50
CA GLY A 41 6.25 5.33 -9.14
C GLY A 41 5.14 4.89 -8.18
N ASN A 42 5.56 4.38 -7.04
CA ASN A 42 4.71 3.89 -5.98
C ASN A 42 4.90 4.76 -4.73
N CYS A 43 3.82 5.19 -4.13
CA CYS A 43 3.82 5.89 -2.85
C CYS A 43 2.43 5.78 -2.22
N SER A 44 2.39 5.39 -0.96
CA SER A 44 1.18 5.36 -0.16
C SER A 44 1.40 6.14 1.13
N VAL A 45 0.32 6.58 1.75
CA VAL A 45 0.37 7.29 3.04
C VAL A 45 -0.54 6.60 4.06
N LEU A 46 0.02 6.34 5.22
CA LEU A 46 -0.67 5.90 6.42
C LEU A 46 -0.73 7.08 7.38
N VAL A 47 -1.93 7.49 7.77
CA VAL A 47 -2.17 8.59 8.70
C VAL A 47 -2.70 8.03 10.00
N ILE A 48 -2.07 8.40 11.09
CA ILE A 48 -2.44 8.02 12.45
C ILE A 48 -2.90 9.28 13.16
N GLU A 49 -4.14 9.27 13.65
CA GLU A 49 -4.69 10.31 14.51
C GLU A 49 -4.92 9.73 15.91
N ASN A 50 -4.31 10.34 16.88
CA ASN A 50 -4.46 9.98 18.29
C ASN A 50 -4.23 11.21 19.17
N GLU A 51 -5.07 11.40 20.19
CA GLU A 51 -4.93 12.49 21.19
C GLU A 51 -4.79 13.88 20.55
N GLY A 52 -5.57 14.17 19.53
CA GLY A 52 -5.53 15.46 18.83
C GLY A 52 -4.28 15.68 17.96
N VAL A 53 -3.44 14.67 17.78
CA VAL A 53 -2.23 14.72 16.93
C VAL A 53 -2.43 13.89 15.68
N ARG A 54 -2.02 14.44 14.52
CA ARG A 54 -2.00 13.76 13.23
C ARG A 54 -0.56 13.54 12.80
N ARG A 55 -0.20 12.30 12.51
CA ARG A 55 1.11 11.87 12.02
C ARG A 55 0.98 11.06 10.75
N ALA A 56 2.00 11.11 9.90
CA ALA A 56 2.00 10.40 8.63
C ALA A 56 3.25 9.52 8.50
N CYS A 57 3.03 8.31 7.97
CA CYS A 57 4.08 7.43 7.49
C CYS A 57 3.90 7.26 5.97
N LEU A 58 4.97 7.51 5.21
CA LEU A 58 4.99 7.20 3.78
C LEU A 58 5.45 5.75 3.58
N ILE A 59 4.72 5.00 2.77
CA ILE A 59 5.13 3.67 2.32
C ILE A 59 5.57 3.81 0.87
N ASP A 60 6.85 3.60 0.64
CA ASP A 60 7.59 3.88 -0.57
C ASP A 60 7.67 5.37 -0.97
N LEU A 61 8.74 5.70 -1.65
CA LEU A 61 9.13 7.05 -2.04
C LEU A 61 9.37 7.13 -3.56
N GLY A 62 8.60 6.37 -4.34
CA GLY A 62 8.74 6.24 -5.79
C GLY A 62 8.25 7.44 -6.59
N LEU A 63 7.51 8.36 -5.98
CA LEU A 63 7.13 9.64 -6.58
C LEU A 63 8.17 10.72 -6.30
N SER A 64 8.23 11.76 -7.16
CA SER A 64 9.07 12.90 -6.87
C SER A 64 8.60 13.62 -5.59
N PRO A 65 9.51 14.10 -4.72
CA PRO A 65 9.13 14.76 -3.48
C PRO A 65 8.16 15.93 -3.68
N ARG A 66 8.39 16.76 -4.71
CA ARG A 66 7.52 17.90 -5.01
C ARG A 66 6.09 17.47 -5.32
N HIS A 67 5.95 16.41 -6.10
CA HIS A 67 4.63 15.88 -6.46
C HIS A 67 3.93 15.29 -5.24
N THR A 68 4.63 14.48 -4.45
CA THR A 68 4.08 13.89 -3.22
C THR A 68 3.66 14.96 -2.22
N LEU A 69 4.53 15.94 -1.95
CA LEU A 69 4.22 17.02 -0.99
C LEU A 69 3.03 17.89 -1.46
N ARG A 70 2.87 18.10 -2.77
CA ARG A 70 1.68 18.76 -3.32
C ARG A 70 0.42 17.93 -3.05
N LEU A 71 0.44 16.62 -3.38
CA LEU A 71 -0.70 15.73 -3.12
C LEU A 71 -1.05 15.69 -1.62
N LEU A 72 -0.06 15.57 -0.75
CA LEU A 72 -0.27 15.59 0.70
C LEU A 72 -0.90 16.92 1.16
N GLY A 73 -0.43 18.06 0.62
CA GLY A 73 -1.00 19.38 0.91
C GLY A 73 -2.47 19.50 0.48
N GLU A 74 -2.82 19.00 -0.70
CA GLU A 74 -4.20 18.93 -1.19
C GLU A 74 -5.10 18.06 -0.28
N MET A 75 -4.51 17.08 0.40
CA MET A 75 -5.17 16.22 1.38
C MET A 75 -5.20 16.81 2.80
N GLY A 76 -4.66 18.00 3.03
CA GLY A 76 -4.60 18.63 4.35
C GLY A 76 -3.47 18.11 5.24
N LEU A 77 -2.43 17.49 4.66
CA LEU A 77 -1.24 17.05 5.37
C LEU A 77 -0.07 18.00 5.13
N ARG A 78 0.62 18.37 6.20
CA ARG A 78 1.82 19.21 6.14
C ARG A 78 3.10 18.36 6.17
N PRO A 79 4.19 18.83 5.56
CA PRO A 79 5.46 18.10 5.58
C PRO A 79 5.99 17.79 6.99
N ASP A 80 5.73 18.66 7.96
CA ASP A 80 6.13 18.49 9.37
C ASP A 80 5.34 17.40 10.12
N GLN A 81 4.33 16.82 9.50
CA GLN A 81 3.58 15.68 10.01
C GLN A 81 4.12 14.33 9.53
N ILE A 82 5.12 14.33 8.62
CA ILE A 82 5.77 13.10 8.15
C ILE A 82 6.82 12.69 9.17
N ASP A 83 6.50 11.70 9.99
CA ASP A 83 7.41 11.18 11.02
C ASP A 83 8.24 9.99 10.51
N ASP A 84 7.68 9.22 9.59
CA ASP A 84 8.29 8.00 9.09
C ASP A 84 8.15 7.88 7.56
N ALA A 85 9.14 7.28 6.95
CA ALA A 85 9.08 6.71 5.61
C ALA A 85 9.65 5.29 5.66
N ILE A 86 8.94 4.32 5.09
CA ILE A 86 9.34 2.92 5.10
C ILE A 86 9.43 2.41 3.65
N LEU A 87 10.49 1.70 3.31
CA LEU A 87 10.70 1.19 1.96
C LEU A 87 10.45 -0.31 1.92
N THR A 88 9.65 -0.74 0.93
CA THR A 88 9.45 -2.16 0.62
C THR A 88 10.69 -2.75 -0.04
N HIS A 89 11.27 -2.03 -1.00
CA HIS A 89 12.51 -2.37 -1.69
C HIS A 89 13.13 -1.12 -2.35
N LEU A 90 14.16 -1.28 -3.17
CA LEU A 90 14.94 -0.15 -3.65
C LEU A 90 14.90 0.05 -5.17
N ASP A 91 13.86 -0.44 -5.83
CA ASP A 91 13.69 -0.19 -7.25
C ASP A 91 13.35 1.27 -7.53
N HIS A 92 13.65 1.72 -8.75
CA HIS A 92 13.59 3.14 -9.11
C HIS A 92 12.18 3.73 -9.04
N ASP A 93 11.16 2.91 -9.08
CA ASP A 93 9.75 3.28 -8.91
C ASP A 93 9.26 3.15 -7.46
N HIS A 94 10.13 2.73 -6.53
CA HIS A 94 9.86 2.70 -5.08
C HIS A 94 10.73 3.69 -4.29
N VAL A 95 11.82 4.19 -4.87
CA VAL A 95 12.61 5.24 -4.20
C VAL A 95 13.21 6.25 -5.18
N LYS A 96 13.00 7.53 -4.91
CA LYS A 96 13.66 8.65 -5.60
C LYS A 96 14.64 9.34 -4.65
N LEU A 97 15.91 9.42 -5.05
CA LEU A 97 16.99 10.01 -4.22
C LEU A 97 16.75 11.48 -3.85
N GLY A 98 15.86 12.18 -4.57
CA GLY A 98 15.44 13.53 -4.22
C GLY A 98 14.89 13.65 -2.78
N TRP A 99 14.34 12.58 -2.24
CA TRP A 99 13.84 12.52 -0.87
C TRP A 99 14.94 12.64 0.19
N CYS A 100 16.18 12.29 -0.13
CA CYS A 100 17.30 12.47 0.79
C CYS A 100 17.46 13.90 1.31
N LYS A 101 17.02 14.91 0.54
CA LYS A 101 17.12 16.33 0.88
C LYS A 101 15.83 16.92 1.47
N LEU A 102 14.71 16.23 1.32
CA LEU A 102 13.39 16.82 1.59
C LEU A 102 12.60 16.10 2.69
N LEU A 103 13.07 14.94 3.16
CA LEU A 103 12.52 14.34 4.38
C LEU A 103 12.76 15.27 5.58
N PRO A 104 11.75 15.51 6.42
CA PRO A 104 11.89 16.32 7.64
C PRO A 104 13.02 15.82 8.54
N ALA A 105 13.68 16.74 9.27
CA ALA A 105 14.83 16.40 10.11
C ALA A 105 14.48 15.43 11.26
N HIS A 106 13.24 15.45 11.74
CA HIS A 106 12.76 14.54 12.78
C HIS A 106 12.33 13.18 12.21
N ALA A 107 12.07 13.10 10.89
CA ALA A 107 11.59 11.88 10.26
C ALA A 107 12.64 10.76 10.25
N ARG A 108 12.16 9.53 10.19
CA ARG A 108 12.98 8.33 10.07
C ARG A 108 12.73 7.69 8.70
N LEU A 109 13.81 7.39 7.98
CA LEU A 109 13.77 6.56 6.78
C LEU A 109 14.13 5.13 7.16
N HIS A 110 13.17 4.23 7.13
CA HIS A 110 13.32 2.84 7.50
C HIS A 110 13.66 2.00 6.28
N VAL A 111 14.78 1.28 6.37
CA VAL A 111 15.29 0.38 5.33
C VAL A 111 15.59 -0.97 5.94
N HIS A 112 15.08 -2.05 5.36
CA HIS A 112 15.39 -3.40 5.83
C HIS A 112 16.90 -3.66 5.73
N ARG A 113 17.48 -4.35 6.73
CA ARG A 113 18.93 -4.57 6.81
C ARG A 113 19.49 -5.22 5.53
N ARG A 114 18.76 -6.12 4.93
CA ARG A 114 19.13 -6.78 3.66
C ARG A 114 19.35 -5.77 2.52
N HIS A 115 18.59 -4.69 2.48
CA HIS A 115 18.68 -3.66 1.46
C HIS A 115 19.77 -2.59 1.72
N VAL A 116 20.40 -2.57 2.91
CA VAL A 116 21.37 -1.54 3.29
C VAL A 116 22.59 -1.48 2.35
N PRO A 117 23.18 -2.58 1.88
CA PRO A 117 24.28 -2.52 0.92
C PRO A 117 23.90 -1.78 -0.37
N ARG A 118 22.74 -2.13 -0.95
CA ARG A 118 22.19 -1.47 -2.15
C ARG A 118 21.85 -0.02 -1.88
N ALA A 119 21.22 0.31 -0.75
CA ALA A 119 20.92 1.68 -0.35
C ALA A 119 22.19 2.55 -0.31
N ARG A 120 23.30 2.02 0.23
CA ARG A 120 24.58 2.71 0.28
C ARG A 120 25.17 2.91 -1.12
N SER A 121 25.15 1.87 -1.96
CA SER A 121 25.72 1.93 -3.32
C SER A 121 25.00 2.93 -4.21
N MET A 122 23.67 3.04 -4.09
CA MET A 122 22.88 4.01 -4.84
C MET A 122 22.89 5.43 -4.25
N GLY A 123 23.54 5.64 -3.09
CA GLY A 123 23.63 6.95 -2.45
C GLY A 123 22.37 7.36 -1.68
N LEU A 124 21.55 6.43 -1.24
CA LEU A 124 20.37 6.69 -0.41
C LEU A 124 20.84 7.09 1.01
N ARG A 125 21.07 8.39 1.21
CA ARG A 125 21.53 8.97 2.47
C ARG A 125 20.74 10.24 2.77
N PRO A 126 19.74 10.17 3.67
CA PRO A 126 19.03 11.37 4.10
C PRO A 126 20.00 12.40 4.69
N VAL A 127 19.86 13.66 4.30
CA VAL A 127 20.71 14.76 4.78
C VAL A 127 20.33 15.20 6.19
N HIS A 128 19.03 15.20 6.48
CA HIS A 128 18.48 15.71 7.73
C HIS A 128 17.76 14.64 8.53
N ALA A 129 16.98 13.79 7.85
CA ALA A 129 16.24 12.69 8.47
C ALA A 129 17.16 11.58 8.97
N ARG A 130 16.66 10.77 9.91
CA ARG A 130 17.41 9.62 10.45
C ARG A 130 17.30 8.43 9.51
N PHE A 131 18.42 7.82 9.16
CA PHE A 131 18.44 6.52 8.50
C PHE A 131 18.30 5.43 9.56
N ALA A 132 17.19 4.70 9.53
CA ALA A 132 16.87 3.63 10.47
C ALA A 132 16.89 2.27 9.77
N THR A 133 17.51 1.28 10.37
CA THR A 133 17.54 -0.09 9.84
C THR A 133 16.69 -1.00 10.72
N PHE A 134 16.05 -1.98 10.09
CA PHE A 134 15.24 -2.97 10.79
C PHE A 134 15.46 -4.39 10.23
N ASP A 135 15.11 -5.38 11.01
CA ASP A 135 15.03 -6.80 10.63
C ASP A 135 13.62 -7.33 10.85
N ASP A 136 13.24 -7.61 12.11
CA ASP A 136 12.02 -8.37 12.43
C ASP A 136 10.85 -7.48 12.83
N ARG A 137 11.10 -6.23 13.21
CA ARG A 137 10.08 -5.34 13.77
C ARG A 137 10.44 -3.88 13.64
N ILE A 138 9.43 -3.04 13.46
CA ILE A 138 9.57 -1.59 13.44
C ILE A 138 8.49 -0.99 14.34
N THR A 139 8.89 -0.09 15.25
CA THR A 139 7.96 0.80 15.92
C THR A 139 7.94 2.13 15.21
N LEU A 140 6.87 2.43 14.46
CA LEU A 140 6.71 3.68 13.72
C LEU A 140 6.28 4.81 14.66
N HIS A 141 5.25 4.58 15.46
CA HIS A 141 4.70 5.52 16.44
C HIS A 141 4.37 4.71 17.70
N PRO A 142 4.30 5.32 18.90
CA PRO A 142 3.74 4.64 20.05
C PRO A 142 2.39 3.99 19.73
N GLY A 143 2.32 2.66 19.87
CA GLY A 143 1.13 1.88 19.52
C GLY A 143 0.99 1.49 18.05
N VAL A 144 1.97 1.79 17.19
CA VAL A 144 2.03 1.29 15.80
C VAL A 144 3.27 0.44 15.62
N GLU A 145 3.05 -0.83 15.35
CA GLU A 145 4.10 -1.80 15.07
C GLU A 145 3.97 -2.32 13.64
N ALA A 146 5.07 -2.43 12.92
CA ALA A 146 5.13 -3.09 11.64
C ALA A 146 6.01 -4.33 11.74
N ARG A 147 5.49 -5.47 11.28
CA ARG A 147 6.20 -6.76 11.15
C ARG A 147 6.53 -6.98 9.69
N PRO A 148 7.81 -7.06 9.33
CA PRO A 148 8.23 -7.35 7.97
C PRO A 148 8.27 -8.85 7.69
N LEU A 149 7.99 -9.21 6.43
CA LEU A 149 8.29 -10.51 5.83
C LEU A 149 9.02 -10.27 4.52
N VAL A 150 10.19 -10.87 4.33
CA VAL A 150 10.96 -10.73 3.09
C VAL A 150 10.49 -11.78 2.09
N MET A 151 10.03 -11.32 0.93
CA MET A 151 9.54 -12.15 -0.17
C MET A 151 10.47 -12.08 -1.39
N SER A 152 10.35 -13.05 -2.28
CA SER A 152 11.09 -13.07 -3.55
C SER A 152 10.57 -12.00 -4.51
N HIS A 153 11.46 -11.20 -5.08
CA HIS A 153 11.20 -10.27 -6.17
C HIS A 153 12.45 -10.10 -7.04
N ASP A 154 13.50 -9.45 -6.54
CA ASP A 154 14.82 -9.32 -7.14
C ASP A 154 15.88 -10.05 -6.29
N GLU A 155 17.20 -9.74 -6.50
CA GLU A 155 18.28 -10.34 -5.69
C GLU A 155 18.17 -10.00 -4.20
N ASP A 156 17.64 -8.81 -3.88
CA ASP A 156 17.49 -8.34 -2.50
C ASP A 156 16.13 -8.68 -1.90
N GLY A 157 15.14 -9.05 -2.73
CA GLY A 157 13.77 -9.31 -2.34
C GLY A 157 12.97 -8.05 -2.00
N VAL A 158 11.68 -8.23 -1.74
CA VAL A 158 10.73 -7.19 -1.35
C VAL A 158 10.24 -7.44 0.07
N VAL A 159 9.96 -6.39 0.83
CA VAL A 159 9.42 -6.49 2.19
C VAL A 159 7.91 -6.28 2.15
N VAL A 160 7.19 -7.28 2.60
CA VAL A 160 5.76 -7.22 2.93
C VAL A 160 5.64 -6.75 4.37
N PHE A 161 4.67 -5.90 4.65
CA PHE A 161 4.43 -5.39 6.00
C PHE A 161 3.07 -5.83 6.53
N ARG A 162 3.05 -6.26 7.79
CA ARG A 162 1.85 -6.34 8.61
C ARG A 162 1.93 -5.26 9.68
N PHE A 163 1.03 -4.29 9.62
CA PHE A 163 0.89 -3.23 10.62
C PHE A 163 -0.14 -3.61 11.66
N GLU A 164 0.18 -3.37 12.92
CA GLU A 164 -0.69 -3.56 14.08
C GLU A 164 -0.88 -2.20 14.79
N PHE A 165 -2.12 -1.82 15.06
CA PHE A 165 -2.49 -0.51 15.61
C PHE A 165 -3.17 -0.68 16.96
N ALA A 166 -2.42 -0.57 18.06
CA ALA A 166 -2.93 -0.82 19.40
C ALA A 166 -4.01 0.17 19.85
N HIS A 167 -4.00 1.41 19.31
CA HIS A 167 -4.93 2.48 19.71
C HIS A 167 -6.16 2.58 18.81
N ALA A 168 -6.12 2.05 17.61
CA ALA A 168 -7.31 1.94 16.76
C ALA A 168 -8.07 0.68 17.18
N THR A 169 -8.80 0.77 18.27
CA THR A 169 -9.63 -0.34 18.74
C THR A 169 -10.81 -0.53 17.80
N ARG A 170 -11.04 -1.77 17.41
CA ARG A 170 -12.36 -2.17 16.89
C ARG A 170 -13.38 -1.81 17.96
N THR A 171 -14.50 -1.22 17.56
CA THR A 171 -15.59 -0.99 18.49
C THR A 171 -16.00 -2.34 19.07
N PRO A 172 -15.84 -2.60 20.38
CA PRO A 172 -16.13 -3.92 20.93
C PRO A 172 -17.64 -4.05 21.09
N GLU A 173 -18.23 -4.97 20.38
CA GLU A 173 -19.42 -5.67 20.87
C GLU A 173 -19.02 -7.10 21.24
N THR A 174 -18.10 -7.25 22.18
CA THR A 174 -17.92 -8.55 22.84
C THR A 174 -18.70 -8.51 24.15
N PRO A 175 -19.64 -9.43 24.35
CA PRO A 175 -20.43 -9.52 25.59
C PRO A 175 -19.56 -9.69 26.84
N ASP A 176 -18.32 -10.07 26.70
CA ASP A 176 -17.42 -10.50 27.78
C ASP A 176 -16.44 -9.40 28.23
N GLY A 177 -16.50 -8.17 27.73
CA GLY A 177 -15.63 -7.07 28.17
C GLY A 177 -14.14 -7.28 27.87
N ALA A 178 -13.77 -8.25 27.02
CA ALA A 178 -12.40 -8.44 26.57
C ALA A 178 -11.99 -7.26 25.68
N ALA A 179 -10.80 -6.72 25.87
CA ALA A 179 -10.25 -5.67 25.02
C ALA A 179 -10.27 -6.16 23.56
N ALA A 180 -10.95 -5.42 22.67
CA ALA A 180 -10.97 -5.75 21.25
C ALA A 180 -9.53 -5.77 20.73
N PRO A 181 -9.16 -6.74 19.88
CA PRO A 181 -7.87 -6.74 19.23
C PRO A 181 -7.70 -5.44 18.43
N GLY A 182 -6.49 -4.86 18.45
CA GLY A 182 -6.16 -3.67 17.67
C GLY A 182 -6.45 -3.87 16.19
N ALA A 183 -6.67 -2.79 15.47
CA ALA A 183 -6.81 -2.83 14.01
C ALA A 183 -5.50 -3.26 13.35
N SER A 184 -5.59 -3.83 12.14
CA SER A 184 -4.42 -4.34 11.42
C SER A 184 -4.52 -4.13 9.91
N MET A 185 -3.36 -3.98 9.26
CA MET A 185 -3.26 -3.79 7.82
C MET A 185 -2.10 -4.57 7.23
N GLY A 186 -2.34 -5.27 6.12
CA GLY A 186 -1.31 -5.86 5.29
C GLY A 186 -0.94 -4.93 4.12
N PHE A 187 0.36 -4.87 3.80
CA PHE A 187 0.86 -4.17 2.60
C PHE A 187 1.85 -5.04 1.85
N ALA A 188 1.52 -5.42 0.63
CA ALA A 188 2.27 -6.38 -0.17
C ALA A 188 2.28 -5.95 -1.65
N THR A 189 3.42 -5.53 -2.15
CA THR A 189 3.62 -5.09 -3.54
C THR A 189 4.83 -5.80 -4.16
N ASP A 190 4.88 -5.88 -5.47
CA ASP A 190 5.99 -6.44 -6.24
C ASP A 190 6.37 -7.85 -5.80
N LEU A 191 5.35 -8.69 -5.70
CA LEU A 191 5.50 -10.06 -5.26
C LEU A 191 5.82 -11.00 -6.44
N GLY A 192 6.90 -11.76 -6.32
CA GLY A 192 7.22 -12.77 -7.32
C GLY A 192 6.29 -13.98 -7.27
N CYS A 193 5.82 -14.36 -6.07
CA CYS A 193 4.97 -15.54 -5.87
C CYS A 193 4.15 -15.42 -4.58
N VAL A 194 3.13 -16.26 -4.47
CA VAL A 194 2.33 -16.46 -3.26
C VAL A 194 2.86 -17.69 -2.53
N THR A 195 3.15 -17.56 -1.24
CA THR A 195 3.60 -18.65 -0.38
C THR A 195 2.66 -18.83 0.82
N GLY A 196 2.69 -20.00 1.46
CA GLY A 196 1.95 -20.22 2.71
C GLY A 196 2.35 -19.24 3.82
N GLU A 197 3.63 -18.87 3.88
CA GLU A 197 4.15 -17.90 4.85
C GLU A 197 3.58 -16.50 4.61
N LEU A 198 3.44 -16.08 3.34
CA LEU A 198 2.78 -14.82 2.99
C LEU A 198 1.32 -14.80 3.47
N ILE A 199 0.58 -15.87 3.19
CA ILE A 199 -0.81 -16.01 3.58
C ILE A 199 -0.95 -15.96 5.11
N GLU A 200 -0.13 -16.71 5.85
CA GLU A 200 -0.13 -16.72 7.31
C GLU A 200 0.22 -15.34 7.88
N HIS A 201 1.22 -14.66 7.30
CA HIS A 201 1.63 -13.32 7.72
C HIS A 201 0.52 -12.28 7.56
N LEU A 202 -0.27 -12.38 6.49
CA LEU A 202 -1.35 -11.45 6.16
C LEU A 202 -2.73 -11.91 6.67
N TYR A 203 -2.82 -13.08 7.29
CA TYR A 203 -4.09 -13.67 7.69
C TYR A 203 -4.88 -12.76 8.64
N GLY A 204 -6.14 -12.56 8.31
CA GLY A 204 -7.12 -11.87 9.12
C GLY A 204 -6.82 -10.40 9.39
N VAL A 205 -6.08 -9.70 8.52
CA VAL A 205 -5.97 -8.24 8.60
C VAL A 205 -7.29 -7.55 8.27
N ASP A 206 -7.51 -6.35 8.80
CA ASP A 206 -8.74 -5.61 8.51
C ASP A 206 -8.69 -5.03 7.09
N VAL A 207 -7.54 -4.47 6.70
CA VAL A 207 -7.29 -3.95 5.36
C VAL A 207 -6.11 -4.68 4.74
N LEU A 208 -6.28 -5.17 3.51
CA LEU A 208 -5.19 -5.77 2.74
C LEU A 208 -4.92 -4.95 1.48
N ALA A 209 -3.77 -4.28 1.42
CA ALA A 209 -3.25 -3.67 0.21
C ALA A 209 -2.29 -4.66 -0.45
N ILE A 210 -2.65 -5.17 -1.63
CA ILE A 210 -1.89 -6.24 -2.31
C ILE A 210 -1.80 -6.00 -3.81
N GLU A 211 -0.69 -6.42 -4.42
CA GLU A 211 -0.47 -6.35 -5.85
C GLU A 211 -1.49 -7.19 -6.63
N SER A 212 -1.96 -6.64 -7.77
CA SER A 212 -2.70 -7.36 -8.82
C SER A 212 -2.20 -6.85 -10.17
N ASN A 213 -1.04 -7.35 -10.61
CA ASN A 213 -0.30 -6.69 -11.68
C ASN A 213 -0.89 -6.97 -13.06
N TYR A 214 -1.07 -8.22 -13.45
CA TYR A 214 -1.42 -8.54 -14.83
C TYR A 214 -2.54 -9.57 -14.97
N CYS A 215 -3.31 -9.41 -16.07
CA CYS A 215 -4.18 -10.46 -16.60
C CYS A 215 -3.33 -11.42 -17.43
N PRO A 216 -3.31 -12.74 -17.14
CA PRO A 216 -2.48 -13.71 -17.84
C PRO A 216 -2.69 -13.70 -19.37
N ARG A 217 -3.96 -13.55 -19.81
CA ARG A 217 -4.30 -13.48 -21.24
C ARG A 217 -3.68 -12.23 -21.90
N LEU A 218 -3.89 -11.04 -21.32
CA LEU A 218 -3.34 -9.81 -21.86
C LEU A 218 -1.81 -9.80 -21.85
N GLN A 219 -1.19 -10.39 -20.84
CA GLN A 219 0.26 -10.52 -20.76
C GLN A 219 0.79 -11.44 -21.86
N ALA A 220 0.15 -12.58 -22.14
CA ALA A 220 0.53 -13.49 -23.20
C ALA A 220 0.39 -12.85 -24.60
N GLU A 221 -0.72 -12.12 -24.84
CA GLU A 221 -1.04 -11.44 -26.09
C GLU A 221 -0.25 -10.14 -26.30
N SER A 222 0.42 -9.62 -25.28
CA SER A 222 1.15 -8.34 -25.35
C SER A 222 2.32 -8.38 -26.34
N ALA A 223 2.70 -7.22 -26.87
CA ALA A 223 3.87 -7.06 -27.73
C ALA A 223 5.21 -7.08 -26.97
N ARG A 224 5.21 -7.35 -25.66
CA ARG A 224 6.42 -7.42 -24.85
C ARG A 224 7.34 -8.55 -25.34
N PRO A 225 8.67 -8.33 -25.32
CA PRO A 225 9.63 -9.40 -25.63
C PRO A 225 9.44 -10.61 -24.71
N GLU A 226 9.66 -11.81 -25.22
CA GLU A 226 9.40 -13.06 -24.50
C GLU A 226 10.20 -13.15 -23.17
N TYR A 227 11.46 -12.70 -23.15
CA TYR A 227 12.27 -12.68 -21.93
C TYR A 227 11.64 -11.83 -20.82
N LEU A 228 10.94 -10.71 -21.20
CA LEU A 228 10.28 -9.84 -20.24
C LEU A 228 8.98 -10.49 -19.71
N LYS A 229 8.22 -11.17 -20.60
CA LYS A 229 7.06 -11.95 -20.18
C LYS A 229 7.46 -13.03 -19.18
N GLN A 230 8.52 -13.80 -19.50
CA GLN A 230 9.04 -14.82 -18.61
C GLN A 230 9.53 -14.25 -17.26
N ARG A 231 10.22 -13.11 -17.27
CA ARG A 231 10.62 -12.44 -16.03
C ARG A 231 9.40 -12.04 -15.18
N ILE A 232 8.38 -11.46 -15.79
CA ILE A 232 7.16 -11.01 -15.09
C ILE A 232 6.40 -12.20 -14.49
N MET A 233 6.26 -13.29 -15.26
CA MET A 233 5.44 -14.45 -14.90
C MET A 233 6.20 -15.55 -14.16
N GLY A 234 7.53 -15.45 -14.05
CA GLY A 234 8.44 -16.53 -13.66
C GLY A 234 8.66 -16.70 -12.16
N GLY A 235 7.78 -16.16 -11.30
CA GLY A 235 7.88 -16.37 -9.83
C GLY A 235 8.86 -15.44 -9.11
N SER A 236 9.51 -14.53 -9.81
CA SER A 236 10.34 -13.44 -9.25
C SER A 236 9.99 -12.08 -9.83
N GLY A 237 8.89 -11.98 -10.57
CA GLY A 237 8.39 -10.74 -11.16
C GLY A 237 7.20 -10.21 -10.39
N HIS A 238 5.99 -10.48 -10.92
CA HIS A 238 4.75 -9.91 -10.38
C HIS A 238 3.64 -10.96 -10.29
N LEU A 239 2.64 -10.71 -9.45
CA LEU A 239 1.44 -11.55 -9.37
C LEU A 239 0.49 -11.28 -10.53
N SER A 240 -0.07 -12.36 -11.09
CA SER A 240 -1.27 -12.27 -11.91
C SER A 240 -2.49 -11.93 -11.04
N ASN A 241 -3.57 -11.47 -11.69
CA ASN A 241 -4.83 -11.21 -11.01
C ASN A 241 -5.35 -12.45 -10.27
N GLN A 242 -5.18 -13.64 -10.85
CA GLN A 242 -5.60 -14.90 -10.22
C GLN A 242 -4.77 -15.21 -8.96
N GLN A 243 -3.44 -15.09 -9.05
CA GLN A 243 -2.57 -15.30 -7.89
C GLN A 243 -2.87 -14.30 -6.77
N SER A 244 -3.16 -13.03 -7.14
CA SER A 244 -3.59 -12.01 -6.18
C SER A 244 -4.90 -12.40 -5.49
N LEU A 245 -5.90 -12.83 -6.26
CA LEU A 245 -7.18 -13.29 -5.72
C LEU A 245 -7.01 -14.50 -4.79
N ASP A 246 -6.20 -15.49 -5.20
CA ASP A 246 -5.92 -16.68 -4.39
C ASP A 246 -5.25 -16.29 -3.05
N ALA A 247 -4.30 -15.33 -3.08
CA ALA A 247 -3.67 -14.80 -1.88
C ALA A 247 -4.67 -14.06 -0.97
N ILE A 248 -5.56 -13.26 -1.55
CA ILE A 248 -6.61 -12.53 -0.82
C ILE A 248 -7.57 -13.52 -0.14
N LEU A 249 -8.03 -14.53 -0.87
CA LEU A 249 -8.92 -15.56 -0.32
C LEU A 249 -8.25 -16.35 0.80
N GLY A 250 -6.96 -16.66 0.67
CA GLY A 250 -6.20 -17.34 1.70
C GLY A 250 -5.91 -16.47 2.93
N ALA A 251 -5.69 -15.17 2.74
CA ALA A 251 -5.43 -14.22 3.83
C ALA A 251 -6.70 -13.78 4.58
N GLU A 252 -7.88 -13.95 4.01
CA GLU A 252 -9.18 -13.63 4.62
C GLU A 252 -9.23 -12.22 5.23
N PRO A 253 -9.00 -11.13 4.44
CA PRO A 253 -9.11 -9.77 4.95
C PRO A 253 -10.56 -9.48 5.37
N ARG A 254 -10.73 -8.77 6.48
CA ARG A 254 -12.06 -8.64 7.12
C ARG A 254 -12.92 -7.52 6.57
N GLU A 255 -12.32 -6.45 6.07
CA GLU A 255 -13.06 -5.22 5.75
C GLU A 255 -12.82 -4.73 4.33
N HIS A 256 -11.56 -4.63 3.92
CA HIS A 256 -11.21 -3.91 2.69
C HIS A 256 -9.99 -4.50 1.99
N VAL A 257 -10.08 -4.58 0.66
CA VAL A 257 -8.94 -4.91 -0.22
C VAL A 257 -8.61 -3.70 -1.08
N VAL A 258 -7.32 -3.35 -1.14
CA VAL A 258 -6.79 -2.31 -2.01
C VAL A 258 -5.84 -2.96 -3.02
N LEU A 259 -6.23 -3.02 -4.29
CA LEU A 259 -5.38 -3.58 -5.33
C LEU A 259 -4.32 -2.58 -5.76
N LEU A 260 -3.06 -3.02 -5.73
CA LEU A 260 -1.87 -2.24 -6.04
C LEU A 260 -1.24 -2.67 -7.36
N HIS A 261 -0.39 -1.81 -7.91
CA HIS A 261 0.57 -2.08 -8.97
C HIS A 261 -0.01 -2.71 -10.25
N LEU A 262 -1.21 -2.26 -10.69
CA LEU A 262 -1.82 -2.74 -11.92
C LEU A 262 -1.00 -2.33 -13.14
N SER A 263 -0.69 -3.29 -14.01
CA SER A 263 -0.02 -3.04 -15.29
C SER A 263 -0.94 -2.25 -16.23
N ARG A 264 -0.44 -1.14 -16.76
CA ARG A 264 -1.18 -0.31 -17.72
C ARG A 264 -1.37 -0.99 -19.09
N GLU A 265 -0.52 -1.95 -19.44
CA GLU A 265 -0.55 -2.63 -20.72
C GLU A 265 -1.27 -3.98 -20.65
N CYS A 266 -1.10 -4.68 -19.53
CA CYS A 266 -1.53 -6.06 -19.40
C CYS A 266 -2.58 -6.25 -18.29
N ASN A 267 -3.27 -5.18 -17.89
CA ASN A 267 -4.37 -5.22 -16.93
C ASN A 267 -5.38 -4.09 -17.21
N SER A 268 -6.54 -4.17 -16.57
CA SER A 268 -7.48 -3.05 -16.50
C SER A 268 -8.30 -3.10 -15.21
N PRO A 269 -8.75 -1.92 -14.71
CA PRO A 269 -9.64 -1.87 -13.55
C PRO A 269 -10.95 -2.64 -13.73
N ALA A 270 -11.45 -2.76 -14.97
CA ALA A 270 -12.67 -3.51 -15.26
C ALA A 270 -12.48 -5.01 -15.01
N ILE A 271 -11.38 -5.58 -15.52
CA ILE A 271 -11.05 -7.01 -15.34
C ILE A 271 -10.96 -7.37 -13.86
N VAL A 272 -10.19 -6.60 -13.09
CA VAL A 272 -10.03 -6.91 -11.67
C VAL A 272 -11.31 -6.68 -10.88
N ARG A 273 -12.14 -5.69 -11.25
CA ARG A 273 -13.43 -5.47 -10.58
C ARG A 273 -14.38 -6.66 -10.79
N GLU A 274 -14.49 -7.16 -12.01
CA GLU A 274 -15.30 -8.35 -12.33
C GLU A 274 -14.85 -9.58 -11.53
N MET A 275 -13.53 -9.77 -11.37
CA MET A 275 -13.00 -10.89 -10.59
C MET A 275 -13.35 -10.84 -9.10
N HIS A 276 -13.63 -9.65 -8.56
CA HIS A 276 -13.98 -9.44 -7.15
C HIS A 276 -15.46 -9.16 -6.93
N GLU A 277 -16.32 -9.36 -7.94
CA GLU A 277 -17.78 -9.24 -7.77
C GLU A 277 -18.29 -10.27 -6.77
N GLY A 278 -19.15 -9.83 -5.85
CA GLY A 278 -19.74 -10.68 -4.81
C GLY A 278 -18.81 -10.98 -3.62
N SER A 279 -17.65 -10.34 -3.53
CA SER A 279 -16.77 -10.46 -2.36
C SER A 279 -17.38 -9.82 -1.11
N ASP A 280 -17.09 -10.38 0.06
CA ASP A 280 -17.58 -9.87 1.36
C ASP A 280 -16.79 -8.63 1.87
N TYR A 281 -15.74 -8.21 1.16
CA TYR A 281 -14.93 -7.03 1.47
C TYR A 281 -15.18 -5.89 0.50
N ALA A 282 -14.96 -4.65 0.96
CA ALA A 282 -14.94 -3.48 0.09
C ALA A 282 -13.68 -3.48 -0.80
N LEU A 283 -13.81 -3.02 -2.05
CA LEU A 283 -12.71 -3.02 -3.01
C LEU A 283 -12.32 -1.59 -3.42
N THR A 284 -11.02 -1.29 -3.34
CA THR A 284 -10.40 -0.13 -3.96
C THR A 284 -9.36 -0.57 -4.98
N ILE A 285 -9.38 0.00 -6.16
CA ILE A 285 -8.38 -0.25 -7.21
C ILE A 285 -7.52 1.00 -7.35
N SER A 286 -6.21 0.87 -7.10
CA SER A 286 -5.28 1.99 -7.24
C SER A 286 -4.95 2.30 -8.69
N SER A 287 -4.42 3.48 -8.92
CA SER A 287 -4.00 3.95 -10.23
C SER A 287 -2.61 4.59 -10.16
N GLN A 288 -1.95 4.69 -11.32
CA GLN A 288 -0.68 5.40 -11.44
C GLN A 288 -0.86 6.93 -11.35
N PHE A 289 -2.05 7.45 -11.63
CA PHE A 289 -2.24 8.86 -11.93
C PHE A 289 -3.04 9.62 -10.88
N GLU A 290 -3.91 8.92 -10.17
CA GLU A 290 -4.84 9.54 -9.23
C GLU A 290 -4.79 8.83 -7.88
N PRO A 291 -4.73 9.58 -6.77
CA PRO A 291 -4.85 9.00 -5.44
C PRO A 291 -6.19 8.29 -5.25
N THR A 292 -6.17 7.20 -4.49
CA THR A 292 -7.40 6.51 -4.08
C THR A 292 -8.23 7.38 -3.12
N ARG A 293 -9.40 6.91 -2.72
CA ARG A 293 -10.08 7.42 -1.54
C ARG A 293 -9.34 6.99 -0.27
N TRP A 294 -9.62 7.68 0.83
CA TRP A 294 -9.19 7.23 2.14
C TRP A 294 -9.89 5.93 2.52
N VAL A 295 -9.12 4.98 3.02
CA VAL A 295 -9.60 3.75 3.64
C VAL A 295 -9.30 3.85 5.12
N GLN A 296 -10.31 3.77 5.97
CA GLN A 296 -10.11 3.69 7.41
C GLN A 296 -9.82 2.24 7.79
N VAL A 297 -8.77 2.02 8.58
CA VAL A 297 -8.38 0.69 9.07
C VAL A 297 -9.10 0.41 10.38
N GLY A 298 -9.78 -0.73 10.48
CA GLY A 298 -10.56 -1.10 11.67
C GLY A 298 -11.89 -0.35 11.79
N ALA A 299 -12.38 0.22 10.69
CA ALA A 299 -13.74 0.71 10.65
C ALA A 299 -14.67 -0.47 10.39
N HIS A 300 -15.28 -1.03 11.43
CA HIS A 300 -16.40 -1.90 11.18
C HIS A 300 -17.46 -1.15 10.35
N ALA A 301 -17.55 -1.47 9.07
CA ALA A 301 -18.76 -1.17 8.33
C ALA A 301 -19.85 -1.89 9.09
N ALA A 302 -20.72 -1.13 9.77
CA ALA A 302 -22.02 -1.65 10.15
C ALA A 302 -22.62 -2.18 8.85
N ALA A 303 -22.55 -3.50 8.66
CA ALA A 303 -23.09 -4.15 7.51
C ALA A 303 -24.58 -3.83 7.49
N SER A 304 -24.97 -2.90 6.64
CA SER A 304 -26.34 -2.78 6.23
C SER A 304 -26.68 -4.05 5.46
N ARG A 305 -26.97 -5.13 6.20
CA ARG A 305 -27.75 -6.24 5.67
C ARG A 305 -29.16 -5.70 5.57
N ALA A 306 -29.52 -5.18 4.40
CA ALA A 306 -30.90 -4.96 4.00
C ALA A 306 -31.25 -5.97 2.91
#